data_cdbbef1f745ae0edee0233c813e68b85
#
_entry.id   cdbbef1f745ae0edee0233c813e68b85
#
_cell.length_a   1.000
_cell.length_b   1.000
_cell.length_c   1.000
_cell.angle_alpha   90.00
_cell.angle_beta   90.00
_cell.angle_gamma   90.00
#
_symmetry.space_group_name_H-M   'P 1'
#
loop_
_entity.id
_entity.type
_entity.pdbx_description
1 polymer ?
#
loop_
_entity_poly.entity_id
_entity_poly.type
_entity_poly.pdbx_seq_one_letter_code
_entity_poly.pdbx_strand_id
1 'polypeptide(L)'
;MDNSEQQKRDEQFMRRALDEALAAREAGEIPVGAVIVAADRIIARAHNLTETLGDVTAHAEMQAITSAANQLGGKYLTDCTLYVTVEPCIMCAGAIGWSQIRRVVFGAADEKRGFMRF
;
A
#
# COMPACT_ATOMS: atom_id res chain seq x y z
N MET A 1 -5.75 -19.86 12.14
CA MET A 1 -6.03 -18.55 12.75
C MET A 1 -7.50 -18.22 12.55
N ASP A 2 -8.17 -17.80 13.59
CA ASP A 2 -9.55 -17.42 13.42
C ASP A 2 -9.70 -16.02 12.79
N ASN A 3 -10.90 -15.74 12.26
CA ASN A 3 -11.16 -14.50 11.53
C ASN A 3 -11.02 -13.25 12.39
N SER A 4 -11.30 -13.35 13.70
CA SER A 4 -11.22 -12.18 14.58
C SER A 4 -9.79 -11.75 14.84
N GLU A 5 -8.84 -12.68 14.92
CA GLU A 5 -7.43 -12.36 15.06
C GLU A 5 -6.87 -11.75 13.78
N GLN A 6 -7.22 -12.31 12.62
CA GLN A 6 -6.83 -11.75 11.34
C GLN A 6 -7.41 -10.35 11.17
N GLN A 7 -8.65 -10.15 11.53
CA GLN A 7 -9.32 -8.86 11.45
C GLN A 7 -8.66 -7.81 12.33
N LYS A 8 -8.26 -8.18 13.54
CA LYS A 8 -7.53 -7.28 14.45
C LYS A 8 -6.19 -6.85 13.88
N ARG A 9 -5.45 -7.78 13.28
CA ARG A 9 -4.17 -7.45 12.63
C ARG A 9 -4.38 -6.53 11.45
N ASP A 10 -5.39 -6.81 10.63
CA ASP A 10 -5.70 -5.96 9.48
C ASP A 10 -6.01 -4.53 9.94
N GLU A 11 -6.79 -4.39 11.02
CA GLU A 11 -7.08 -3.07 11.58
C GLU A 11 -5.83 -2.35 12.08
N GLN A 12 -4.95 -3.07 12.77
CA GLN A 12 -3.70 -2.49 13.28
C GLN A 12 -2.81 -2.00 12.15
N PHE A 13 -2.62 -2.81 11.11
CA PHE A 13 -1.78 -2.42 9.98
C PHE A 13 -2.44 -1.34 9.13
N MET A 14 -3.77 -1.37 8.99
CA MET A 14 -4.48 -0.30 8.30
C MET A 14 -4.32 1.05 9.03
N ARG A 15 -4.29 1.05 10.35
CA ARG A 15 -4.01 2.27 11.12
C ARG A 15 -2.64 2.83 10.79
N ARG A 16 -1.63 1.97 10.60
CA ARG A 16 -0.30 2.43 10.20
C ARG A 16 -0.33 3.04 8.80
N ALA A 17 -1.09 2.44 7.89
CA ALA A 17 -1.29 3.01 6.56
C ALA A 17 -2.01 4.37 6.63
N LEU A 18 -2.99 4.52 7.53
CA LEU A 18 -3.68 5.80 7.75
C LEU A 18 -2.73 6.87 8.30
N ASP A 19 -1.80 6.49 9.19
CA ASP A 19 -0.78 7.42 9.67
C ASP A 19 0.06 7.96 8.50
N GLU A 20 0.39 7.12 7.54
CA GLU A 20 1.10 7.55 6.32
C GLU A 20 0.25 8.48 5.46
N ALA A 21 -1.05 8.20 5.35
CA ALA A 21 -1.97 9.08 4.63
C ALA A 21 -2.02 10.47 5.27
N LEU A 22 -2.04 10.55 6.60
CA LEU A 22 -2.01 11.82 7.32
C LEU A 22 -0.70 12.57 7.08
N ALA A 23 0.42 11.86 7.05
CA ALA A 23 1.73 12.45 6.75
C ALA A 23 1.74 13.03 5.33
N ALA A 24 1.15 12.31 4.36
CA ALA A 24 1.00 12.82 2.99
C ALA A 24 0.20 14.12 2.96
N ARG A 25 -0.93 14.14 3.66
CA ARG A 25 -1.80 15.33 3.73
C ARG A 25 -1.04 16.53 4.29
N GLU A 26 -0.27 16.34 5.35
CA GLU A 26 0.52 17.42 5.95
C GLU A 26 1.62 17.93 5.02
N ALA A 27 2.11 17.07 4.14
CA ALA A 27 3.14 17.43 3.16
C ALA A 27 2.56 18.01 1.87
N GLY A 28 1.25 18.25 1.80
CA GLY A 28 0.61 18.79 0.60
C GLY A 28 0.39 17.76 -0.52
N GLU A 29 0.44 16.49 -0.18
CA GLU A 29 0.20 15.39 -1.11
C GLU A 29 -1.23 14.88 -1.00
N ILE A 30 -1.67 14.11 -1.99
CA ILE A 30 -2.94 13.38 -1.91
C ILE A 30 -2.84 12.39 -0.74
N PRO A 31 -3.82 12.36 0.19
CA PRO A 31 -3.70 11.59 1.43
C PRO A 31 -3.95 10.10 1.23
N VAL A 32 -3.00 9.42 0.64
CA VAL A 32 -2.99 7.97 0.48
C VAL A 32 -1.74 7.42 1.15
N GLY A 33 -1.92 6.43 1.99
CA GLY A 33 -0.83 5.76 2.69
C GLY A 33 -0.87 4.26 2.48
N ALA A 34 0.29 3.63 2.58
CA ALA A 34 0.44 2.20 2.38
C ALA A 34 1.52 1.63 3.29
N VAL A 35 1.30 0.40 3.75
CA VAL A 35 2.35 -0.38 4.42
C VAL A 35 2.37 -1.78 3.81
N ILE A 36 3.55 -2.38 3.78
CA ILE A 36 3.72 -3.77 3.36
C ILE A 36 4.22 -4.56 4.56
N VAL A 37 3.61 -5.71 4.80
CA VAL A 37 3.84 -6.56 5.96
C VAL A 37 4.32 -7.92 5.50
N ALA A 38 5.38 -8.41 6.13
CA ALA A 38 5.88 -9.78 5.96
C ALA A 38 6.13 -10.37 7.35
N ALA A 39 5.65 -11.59 7.59
CA ALA A 39 5.81 -12.28 8.87
C ALA A 39 5.36 -11.41 10.06
N ASP A 40 4.20 -10.78 9.93
CA ASP A 40 3.60 -9.89 10.93
C ASP A 40 4.43 -8.65 11.28
N ARG A 41 5.35 -8.27 10.40
CA ARG A 41 6.18 -7.07 10.56
C ARG A 41 6.02 -6.13 9.39
N ILE A 42 5.94 -4.85 9.67
CA ILE A 42 5.97 -3.84 8.61
C ILE A 42 7.39 -3.75 8.07
N ILE A 43 7.54 -4.00 6.78
CA ILE A 43 8.83 -3.92 6.08
C ILE A 43 8.92 -2.68 5.18
N ALA A 44 7.80 -2.02 4.92
CA ALA A 44 7.79 -0.78 4.14
C ALA A 44 6.61 0.08 4.56
N ARG A 45 6.85 1.39 4.63
CA ARG A 45 5.83 2.42 4.87
C ARG A 45 5.99 3.47 3.79
N ALA A 46 4.89 3.92 3.23
CA ALA A 46 4.95 4.92 2.16
C ALA A 46 3.66 5.71 2.08
N HIS A 47 3.76 6.87 1.46
CA HIS A 47 2.60 7.67 1.11
C HIS A 47 2.84 8.31 -0.26
N ASN A 48 1.79 8.88 -0.83
CA ASN A 48 1.86 9.51 -2.12
C ASN A 48 2.91 10.62 -2.13
N LEU A 49 3.75 10.66 -3.16
CA LEU A 49 4.82 11.63 -3.33
C LEU A 49 4.80 12.28 -4.72
N THR A 50 3.65 12.25 -5.41
CA THR A 50 3.58 12.74 -6.80
C THR A 50 3.98 14.21 -6.93
N GLU A 51 3.61 15.04 -5.95
CA GLU A 51 3.97 16.46 -5.96
C GLU A 51 5.42 16.66 -5.55
N THR A 52 5.85 16.02 -4.46
CA THR A 52 7.21 16.17 -3.94
C THR A 52 8.26 15.74 -4.97
N LEU A 53 8.02 14.63 -5.68
CA LEU A 53 8.96 14.09 -6.65
C LEU A 53 8.70 14.58 -8.08
N GLY A 54 7.60 15.28 -8.33
CA GLY A 54 7.20 15.65 -9.68
C GLY A 54 7.05 14.43 -10.58
N ASP A 55 6.45 13.37 -10.05
CA ASP A 55 6.38 12.06 -10.72
C ASP A 55 4.95 11.50 -10.56
N VAL A 56 4.24 11.39 -11.68
CA VAL A 56 2.86 10.90 -11.70
C VAL A 56 2.73 9.44 -11.26
N THR A 57 3.83 8.69 -11.26
CA THR A 57 3.81 7.29 -10.82
C THR A 57 4.13 7.10 -9.34
N ALA A 58 4.48 8.19 -8.63
CA ALA A 58 4.92 8.11 -7.23
C ALA A 58 3.75 7.94 -6.25
N HIS A 59 2.85 7.00 -6.53
CA HIS A 59 1.75 6.62 -5.65
C HIS A 59 2.30 5.88 -4.42
N ALA A 60 1.52 5.88 -3.33
CA ALA A 60 1.91 5.20 -2.09
C ALA A 60 2.28 3.73 -2.33
N GLU A 61 1.48 3.03 -3.12
CA GLU A 61 1.71 1.61 -3.41
C GLU A 61 3.01 1.39 -4.17
N MET A 62 3.31 2.24 -5.16
CA MET A 62 4.54 2.15 -5.93
C MET A 62 5.76 2.36 -5.03
N GLN A 63 5.71 3.36 -4.15
CA GLN A 63 6.77 3.63 -3.19
C GLN A 63 6.96 2.46 -2.22
N ALA A 64 5.86 1.91 -1.72
CA ALA A 64 5.90 0.78 -0.79
C ALA A 64 6.51 -0.47 -1.43
N ILE A 65 6.12 -0.78 -2.67
CA ILE A 65 6.64 -1.94 -3.41
C ILE A 65 8.16 -1.81 -3.61
N THR A 66 8.63 -0.65 -4.05
CA THR A 66 10.06 -0.40 -4.24
C THR A 66 10.82 -0.56 -2.93
N SER A 67 10.31 0.03 -1.85
CA SER A 67 10.92 -0.05 -0.53
C SER A 67 10.97 -1.49 -0.01
N ALA A 68 9.87 -2.23 -0.13
CA ALA A 68 9.81 -3.61 0.32
C ALA A 68 10.76 -4.51 -0.47
N ALA A 69 10.84 -4.33 -1.78
CA ALA A 69 11.76 -5.07 -2.63
C ALA A 69 13.21 -4.84 -2.21
N ASN A 70 13.57 -3.59 -1.93
CA ASN A 70 14.90 -3.25 -1.43
C ASN A 70 15.17 -3.90 -0.08
N GLN A 71 14.20 -3.88 0.82
CA GLN A 71 14.34 -4.46 2.16
C GLN A 71 14.54 -5.97 2.10
N LEU A 72 13.83 -6.65 1.21
CA LEU A 72 13.92 -8.11 1.07
C LEU A 72 15.05 -8.56 0.13
N GLY A 73 15.62 -7.65 -0.63
CA GLY A 73 16.68 -7.97 -1.58
C GLY A 73 16.19 -8.71 -2.82
N GLY A 74 14.92 -8.52 -3.21
CA GLY A 74 14.36 -9.17 -4.40
C GLY A 74 13.03 -8.56 -4.81
N LYS A 75 12.68 -8.69 -6.07
CA LYS A 75 11.50 -8.04 -6.67
C LYS A 75 10.16 -8.74 -6.39
N TYR A 76 10.18 -9.98 -5.94
CA TYR A 76 8.95 -10.73 -5.69
C TYR A 76 8.59 -10.70 -4.20
N LEU A 77 7.38 -10.28 -3.91
CA LEU A 77 6.87 -10.06 -2.56
C LEU A 77 5.82 -11.12 -2.21
N THR A 78 6.16 -12.39 -2.48
CA THR A 78 5.22 -13.52 -2.47
C THR A 78 4.57 -13.78 -1.12
N ASP A 79 5.24 -13.46 -0.02
CA ASP A 79 4.72 -13.69 1.34
C ASP A 79 4.27 -12.40 2.01
N CYS A 80 4.04 -11.35 1.23
CA CYS A 80 3.71 -10.04 1.76
C CYS A 80 2.24 -9.71 1.60
N THR A 81 1.75 -8.88 2.52
CA THR A 81 0.43 -8.25 2.46
C THR A 81 0.61 -6.74 2.33
N LEU A 82 -0.11 -6.14 1.39
CA LEU A 82 -0.16 -4.70 1.22
C LEU A 82 -1.44 -4.17 1.87
N TYR A 83 -1.28 -3.18 2.74
CA TYR A 83 -2.39 -2.41 3.30
C TYR A 83 -2.33 -1.01 2.72
N VAL A 84 -3.39 -0.57 2.08
CA VAL A 84 -3.48 0.76 1.48
C VAL A 84 -4.81 1.40 1.84
N THR A 85 -4.80 2.70 2.10
CA THR A 85 -5.97 3.39 2.63
C THR A 85 -7.10 3.55 1.61
N VAL A 86 -6.77 3.53 0.32
CA VAL A 86 -7.73 3.65 -0.78
C VAL A 86 -7.48 2.55 -1.79
N GLU A 87 -8.52 2.08 -2.44
CA GLU A 87 -8.43 1.07 -3.50
C GLU A 87 -7.36 1.46 -4.53
N PRO A 88 -6.42 0.55 -4.87
CA PRO A 88 -5.39 0.86 -5.88
C PRO A 88 -5.97 1.20 -7.23
N CYS A 89 -5.35 2.16 -7.94
CA CYS A 89 -5.68 2.44 -9.33
C CYS A 89 -5.16 1.32 -10.23
N ILE A 90 -5.52 1.37 -11.51
CA ILE A 90 -5.13 0.30 -12.46
C ILE A 90 -3.60 0.18 -12.62
N MET A 91 -2.88 1.29 -12.56
CA MET A 91 -1.41 1.28 -12.62
C MET A 91 -0.83 0.52 -11.41
N CYS A 92 -1.28 0.85 -10.21
CA CYS A 92 -0.80 0.19 -9.00
C CYS A 92 -1.25 -1.25 -8.93
N ALA A 93 -2.47 -1.57 -9.38
CA ALA A 93 -2.95 -2.95 -9.45
C ALA A 93 -2.05 -3.80 -10.35
N GLY A 94 -1.62 -3.24 -11.49
CA GLY A 94 -0.67 -3.91 -12.37
C GLY A 94 0.67 -4.18 -11.69
N ALA A 95 1.20 -3.17 -10.99
CA ALA A 95 2.45 -3.30 -10.25
C ALA A 95 2.34 -4.34 -9.13
N ILE A 96 1.22 -4.34 -8.41
CA ILE A 96 0.93 -5.33 -7.36
C ILE A 96 0.95 -6.74 -7.95
N GLY A 97 0.30 -6.92 -9.10
CA GLY A 97 0.30 -8.22 -9.79
C GLY A 97 1.70 -8.67 -10.19
N TRP A 98 2.49 -7.79 -10.77
CA TRP A 98 3.87 -8.11 -11.17
C TRP A 98 4.77 -8.41 -9.98
N SER A 99 4.54 -7.75 -8.83
CA SER A 99 5.31 -8.00 -7.60
C SER A 99 4.94 -9.31 -6.92
N GLN A 100 3.84 -9.93 -7.31
CA GLN A 100 3.32 -11.18 -6.74
C GLN A 100 2.96 -11.04 -5.26
N ILE A 101 2.55 -9.86 -4.82
CA ILE A 101 2.02 -9.66 -3.46
C ILE A 101 0.86 -10.63 -3.23
N ARG A 102 0.89 -11.31 -2.10
CA ARG A 102 -0.06 -12.38 -1.78
C ARG A 102 -1.46 -11.87 -1.49
N ARG A 103 -1.57 -10.72 -0.80
CA ARG A 103 -2.84 -10.23 -0.30
C ARG A 103 -2.84 -8.69 -0.29
N VAL A 104 -3.97 -8.12 -0.67
CA VAL A 104 -4.17 -6.66 -0.64
C VAL A 104 -5.40 -6.36 0.20
N VAL A 105 -5.23 -5.45 1.16
CA VAL A 105 -6.32 -4.93 1.99
C VAL A 105 -6.41 -3.43 1.74
N PHE A 106 -7.57 -2.94 1.32
CA PHE A 106 -7.75 -1.50 1.13
C PHE A 106 -8.93 -0.99 1.95
N GLY A 107 -8.83 0.29 2.36
CA GLY A 107 -9.80 0.88 3.26
C GLY A 107 -11.06 1.37 2.55
N ALA A 108 -10.91 2.21 1.53
CA ALA A 108 -12.04 2.83 0.83
C ALA A 108 -12.00 2.51 -0.65
N ALA A 109 -13.15 2.22 -1.24
CA ALA A 109 -13.27 2.03 -2.68
C ALA A 109 -13.09 3.37 -3.42
N ASP A 110 -12.49 3.32 -4.59
CA ASP A 110 -12.38 4.46 -5.48
C ASP A 110 -13.23 4.18 -6.72
N GLU A 111 -14.41 4.75 -6.77
CA GLU A 111 -15.38 4.49 -7.83
C GLU A 111 -14.94 5.02 -9.19
N LYS A 112 -14.02 5.99 -9.22
CA LYS A 112 -13.56 6.60 -10.46
C LYS A 112 -12.33 5.92 -11.03
N ARG A 113 -11.34 5.62 -10.19
CA ARG A 113 -10.01 5.20 -10.63
C ARG A 113 -9.57 3.84 -10.07
N GLY A 114 -10.36 3.24 -9.17
CA GLY A 114 -10.05 1.96 -8.59
C GLY A 114 -10.02 0.83 -9.63
N PHE A 115 -9.14 -0.13 -9.39
CA PHE A 115 -8.96 -1.24 -10.33
C PHE A 115 -10.21 -2.11 -10.49
N MET A 116 -11.06 -2.17 -9.47
CA MET A 116 -12.28 -2.99 -9.53
C MET A 116 -13.30 -2.45 -10.53
N ARG A 117 -13.13 -1.23 -10.99
CA ARG A 117 -13.95 -0.65 -12.04
C ARG A 117 -13.65 -1.31 -13.40
N PHE A 118 -12.45 -1.79 -13.58
CA PHE A 118 -11.95 -2.35 -14.83
C PHE A 118 -11.87 -3.86 -14.74
#